data_706c2793ba1ae963afad2d3bf8868ead
#
_entry.id   706c2793ba1ae963afad2d3bf8868ead
#
_cell.length_a   1.000
_cell.length_b   1.000
_cell.length_c   1.000
_cell.angle_alpha   90.00
_cell.angle_beta   90.00
_cell.angle_gamma   90.00
#
_symmetry.space_group_name_H-M   'P 1'
#
loop_
_entity.id
_entity.type
_entity.pdbx_description
1 polymer ?
#
loop_
_entity_poly.entity_id
_entity_poly.type
_entity_poly.pdbx_seq_one_letter_code
_entity_poly.pdbx_strand_id
1 'polypeptide(L)'
;MLGIKKNDQVMVITGKDKWKTGRVIKIFPQTQKALVEHINVAKKAQRKTKDNPQGGLVDIEIPIHLSNVMLVDKKTNKPTRLGVSVLKDGSKVRISRRSGDQIS
;
A
#
# COMPACT_ATOMS: atom_id res chain seq x y z
N MET A 1 -7.93 -9.76 -11.74
CA MET A 1 -7.22 -8.56 -12.23
C MET A 1 -5.93 -8.37 -11.44
N LEU A 2 -4.85 -8.13 -12.14
CA LEU A 2 -3.58 -7.83 -11.49
C LEU A 2 -3.57 -6.38 -11.02
N GLY A 3 -3.26 -6.18 -9.74
CA GLY A 3 -3.21 -4.85 -9.16
C GLY A 3 -2.28 -4.83 -7.96
N ILE A 4 -2.47 -3.86 -7.08
CA ILE A 4 -1.70 -3.78 -5.84
C ILE A 4 -2.11 -4.93 -4.94
N LYS A 5 -1.13 -5.62 -4.35
CA LYS A 5 -1.34 -6.79 -3.50
C LYS A 5 -0.72 -6.58 -2.13
N LYS A 6 -1.10 -7.45 -1.18
CA LYS A 6 -0.47 -7.50 0.14
C LYS A 6 1.04 -7.67 0.01
N ASN A 7 1.78 -6.98 0.84
CA ASN A 7 3.25 -6.94 0.91
C ASN A 7 3.91 -6.12 -0.22
N ASP A 8 3.14 -5.49 -1.11
CA ASP A 8 3.71 -4.57 -2.08
C ASP A 8 4.23 -3.31 -1.40
N GLN A 9 5.33 -2.78 -1.92
CA GLN A 9 5.84 -1.47 -1.54
C GLN A 9 5.13 -0.41 -2.38
N VAL A 10 4.48 0.55 -1.72
CA VAL A 10 3.73 1.60 -2.41
C VAL A 10 4.18 2.98 -1.92
N MET A 11 3.92 3.98 -2.74
CA MET A 11 4.18 5.38 -2.41
C MET A 11 2.87 6.16 -2.49
N VAL A 12 2.59 6.99 -1.50
CA VAL A 12 1.44 7.87 -1.51
C VAL A 12 1.70 9.02 -2.47
N ILE A 13 0.76 9.29 -3.37
CA ILE A 13 0.92 10.30 -4.41
C ILE A 13 0.11 11.56 -4.18
N THR A 14 -0.73 11.59 -3.13
CA THR A 14 -1.57 12.75 -2.83
C THR A 14 -1.86 12.83 -1.33
N GLY A 15 -2.22 14.01 -0.86
CA GLY A 15 -2.62 14.24 0.53
C GLY A 15 -1.44 14.54 1.45
N LYS A 16 -1.70 14.46 2.76
CA LYS A 16 -0.72 14.82 3.80
C LYS A 16 0.53 13.93 3.82
N ASP A 17 0.37 12.68 3.37
CA ASP A 17 1.47 11.70 3.37
C ASP A 17 2.14 11.57 2.00
N LYS A 18 1.93 12.53 1.11
CA LYS A 18 2.50 12.54 -0.23
C LYS A 18 4.00 12.28 -0.21
N TRP A 19 4.45 11.36 -1.06
CA TRP A 19 5.85 10.91 -1.22
C TRP A 19 6.35 9.99 -0.10
N LYS A 20 5.53 9.64 0.87
CA LYS A 20 5.87 8.59 1.84
C LYS A 20 5.64 7.22 1.24
N THR A 21 6.49 6.27 1.62
CA THR A 21 6.39 4.88 1.16
C THR A 21 6.02 3.97 2.33
N GLY A 22 5.42 2.84 2.00
CA GLY A 22 5.08 1.85 3.01
C GLY A 22 4.70 0.53 2.35
N ARG A 23 4.63 -0.51 3.19
CA ARG A 23 4.24 -1.84 2.76
C ARG A 23 2.74 -2.03 2.96
N VAL A 24 2.08 -2.60 1.96
CA VAL A 24 0.66 -2.93 2.05
C VAL A 24 0.46 -4.10 3.03
N ILE A 25 -0.31 -3.86 4.07
CA ILE A 25 -0.62 -4.87 5.10
C ILE A 25 -1.86 -5.67 4.69
N LYS A 26 -2.87 -5.01 4.17
CA LYS A 26 -4.14 -5.63 3.81
C LYS A 26 -4.82 -4.86 2.70
N ILE A 27 -5.55 -5.57 1.84
CA ILE A 27 -6.36 -5.00 0.77
C ILE A 27 -7.84 -5.21 1.10
N PHE A 28 -8.65 -4.19 0.86
CA PHE A 28 -10.10 -4.22 0.99
C PHE A 28 -10.71 -4.03 -0.41
N PRO A 29 -10.90 -5.11 -1.17
CA PRO A 29 -11.31 -4.97 -2.57
C PRO A 29 -12.68 -4.33 -2.76
N GLN A 30 -13.60 -4.53 -1.82
CA GLN A 30 -14.95 -3.99 -1.92
C GLN A 30 -14.98 -2.46 -1.86
N THR A 31 -14.12 -1.86 -1.06
CA THR A 31 -14.01 -0.41 -0.91
C THR A 31 -12.85 0.18 -1.71
N GLN A 32 -12.07 -0.67 -2.37
CA GLN A 32 -10.85 -0.28 -3.11
C GLN A 32 -9.88 0.51 -2.26
N LYS A 33 -9.66 0.04 -1.02
CA LYS A 33 -8.74 0.64 -0.08
C LYS A 33 -7.66 -0.35 0.32
N ALA A 34 -6.54 0.17 0.80
CA ALA A 34 -5.44 -0.63 1.32
C ALA A 34 -5.00 -0.08 2.67
N LEU A 35 -4.67 -0.98 3.57
CA LEU A 35 -4.02 -0.63 4.83
C LEU A 35 -2.51 -0.67 4.58
N VAL A 36 -1.86 0.48 4.73
CA VAL A 36 -0.43 0.62 4.45
C VAL A 36 0.30 0.97 5.74
N GLU A 37 1.39 0.27 6.00
CA GLU A 37 2.17 0.42 7.22
C GLU A 37 2.70 1.86 7.36
N HIS A 38 2.44 2.48 8.52
CA HIS A 38 2.87 3.85 8.88
C HIS A 38 2.31 4.97 7.99
N ILE A 39 1.28 4.67 7.19
CA ILE A 39 0.66 5.63 6.28
C ILE A 39 -0.77 5.92 6.75
N ASN A 40 -1.19 7.17 6.57
CA ASN A 40 -2.54 7.62 6.92
C ASN A 40 -2.88 7.34 8.38
N VAL A 41 -1.90 7.62 9.25
CA VAL A 41 -2.02 7.39 10.69
C VAL A 41 -2.91 8.45 11.31
N ALA A 42 -3.86 8.01 12.14
CA ALA A 42 -4.70 8.89 12.93
C ALA A 42 -4.61 8.49 14.39
N LYS A 43 -4.89 9.43 15.26
CA LYS A 43 -4.94 9.16 16.69
C LYS A 43 -6.38 8.83 17.09
N LYS A 44 -6.54 7.74 17.81
CA LYS A 44 -7.85 7.29 18.30
C LYS A 44 -7.81 7.16 19.81
N ALA A 45 -8.81 7.73 20.48
CA ALA A 45 -8.96 7.54 21.92
C ALA A 45 -9.39 6.10 22.19
N GLN A 46 -8.70 5.45 23.13
CA GLN A 46 -9.05 4.10 23.57
C GLN A 46 -9.54 4.12 25.01
N ARG A 47 -10.53 3.26 25.28
CA ARG A 47 -10.96 3.04 26.65
C ARG A 47 -9.92 2.24 27.41
N LYS A 48 -9.91 2.40 28.74
CA LYS A 48 -9.10 1.55 29.61
C LYS A 48 -9.56 0.10 29.46
N THR A 49 -8.61 -0.79 29.21
CA THR A 49 -8.83 -2.21 29.09
C THR A 49 -7.74 -2.97 29.84
N LYS A 50 -7.84 -4.31 29.90
CA LYS A 50 -6.77 -5.12 30.50
C LYS A 50 -5.44 -4.95 29.73
N ASP A 51 -5.53 -4.81 28.41
CA ASP A 51 -4.33 -4.66 27.55
C ASP A 51 -3.82 -3.22 27.52
N ASN A 52 -4.67 -2.25 27.86
CA ASN A 52 -4.30 -0.85 27.92
C ASN A 52 -4.98 -0.18 29.13
N PRO A 53 -4.49 -0.46 30.33
CA PRO A 53 -5.15 -0.01 31.56
C PRO A 53 -5.16 1.51 31.73
N GLN A 54 -4.27 2.23 31.06
CA GLN A 54 -4.23 3.69 31.15
C GLN A 54 -5.15 4.37 30.15
N GLY A 55 -5.60 3.64 29.13
CA GLY A 55 -6.36 4.24 28.04
C GLY A 55 -5.51 5.23 27.26
N GLY A 56 -6.13 6.29 26.74
CA GLY A 56 -5.44 7.37 26.07
C GLY A 56 -5.54 7.33 24.54
N LEU A 57 -4.65 8.07 23.89
CA LEU A 57 -4.59 8.15 22.44
C LEU A 57 -3.59 7.13 21.88
N VAL A 58 -4.00 6.41 20.87
CA VAL A 58 -3.13 5.47 20.15
C VAL A 58 -3.10 5.83 18.68
N ASP A 59 -1.96 5.61 18.05
CA ASP A 59 -1.82 5.78 16.62
C ASP A 59 -2.35 4.53 15.92
N ILE A 60 -3.28 4.72 15.00
CA ILE A 60 -3.81 3.65 14.16
C ILE A 60 -3.68 4.02 12.70
N GLU A 61 -3.42 3.01 11.88
CA GLU A 61 -3.39 3.18 10.44
C GLU A 61 -4.80 3.06 9.89
N ILE A 62 -5.20 4.04 9.09
CA ILE A 62 -6.51 4.06 8.45
C ILE A 62 -6.33 3.66 6.99
N PRO A 63 -7.18 2.79 6.44
CA PRO A 63 -7.07 2.43 5.03
C PRO A 63 -7.10 3.65 4.11
N ILE A 64 -6.27 3.62 3.07
CA ILE A 64 -6.19 4.67 2.06
C ILE A 64 -6.71 4.13 0.74
N HIS A 65 -7.40 4.97 -0.04
CA HIS A 65 -7.94 4.55 -1.33
C HIS A 65 -6.80 4.18 -2.29
N LEU A 66 -6.98 3.11 -3.06
CA LEU A 66 -5.96 2.61 -3.97
C LEU A 66 -5.55 3.63 -5.04
N SER A 67 -6.46 4.54 -5.42
CA SER A 67 -6.13 5.61 -6.37
C SER A 67 -5.11 6.61 -5.84
N ASN A 68 -4.89 6.64 -4.53
CA ASN A 68 -3.98 7.58 -3.88
C ASN A 68 -2.58 7.01 -3.67
N VAL A 69 -2.34 5.79 -4.11
CA VAL A 69 -1.03 5.13 -3.98
C VAL A 69 -0.60 4.54 -5.33
N MET A 70 0.71 4.43 -5.52
CA MET A 70 1.29 3.75 -6.67
C MET A 70 2.37 2.79 -6.18
N LEU A 71 2.61 1.74 -6.96
CA LEU A 71 3.72 0.84 -6.67
C LEU A 71 5.06 1.58 -6.80
N VAL A 72 6.02 1.17 -5.98
CA VAL A 72 7.38 1.67 -6.06
C VAL A 72 8.19 0.76 -6.96
N ASP A 73 8.84 1.34 -7.97
CA ASP A 73 9.81 0.63 -8.79
C ASP A 73 11.08 0.43 -7.98
N LYS A 74 11.42 -0.81 -7.69
CA LYS A 74 12.58 -1.15 -6.87
C LYS A 74 13.90 -0.68 -7.49
N LYS A 75 13.96 -0.60 -8.81
CA LYS A 75 15.18 -0.19 -9.53
C LYS A 75 15.46 1.31 -9.39
N THR A 76 14.42 2.14 -9.44
CA THR A 76 14.55 3.59 -9.41
C THR A 76 14.06 4.22 -8.11
N ASN A 77 13.39 3.45 -7.25
CA ASN A 77 12.72 3.93 -6.01
C ASN A 77 11.70 5.04 -6.28
N LYS A 78 11.09 5.03 -7.45
CA LYS A 78 10.09 6.02 -7.85
C LYS A 78 8.74 5.33 -8.07
N PRO A 79 7.63 6.07 -7.96
CA PRO A 79 6.32 5.48 -8.22
C PRO A 79 6.20 5.07 -9.69
N THR A 80 5.54 3.95 -9.92
CA THR A 80 5.35 3.41 -11.25
C THR A 80 3.93 2.89 -11.42
N ARG A 81 3.45 2.90 -12.66
CA ARG A 81 2.22 2.23 -13.02
C ARG A 81 2.47 0.74 -13.25
N LEU A 82 1.44 -0.06 -12.97
CA LEU A 82 1.48 -1.48 -13.26
C LEU A 82 1.25 -1.74 -14.73
N GLY A 83 2.06 -2.62 -15.28
CA GLY A 83 1.82 -3.26 -16.57
C GLY A 83 1.69 -4.75 -16.39
N VAL A 84 1.33 -5.44 -17.44
CA VAL A 84 1.19 -6.90 -17.48
C VAL A 84 2.03 -7.43 -18.62
N SER A 85 2.85 -8.44 -18.32
CA SER A 85 3.60 -9.18 -19.34
C SER A 85 3.15 -10.63 -19.34
N VAL A 86 3.07 -11.22 -20.51
CA VAL A 86 2.72 -12.62 -20.68
C VAL A 86 4.00 -13.42 -20.91
N LEU A 87 4.22 -14.42 -20.07
CA LEU A 87 5.39 -15.29 -20.17
C LEU A 87 5.16 -16.37 -21.24
N LYS A 88 6.24 -17.08 -21.61
CA LYS A 88 6.19 -18.13 -22.64
C LYS A 88 5.18 -19.23 -22.31
N ASP A 89 4.96 -19.51 -21.03
CA ASP A 89 4.00 -20.53 -20.58
C ASP A 89 2.55 -20.04 -20.56
N GLY A 90 2.30 -18.78 -20.96
CA GLY A 90 0.97 -18.19 -20.97
C GLY A 90 0.58 -17.50 -19.66
N SER A 91 1.39 -17.60 -18.60
CA SER A 91 1.09 -16.92 -17.36
C SER A 91 1.32 -15.42 -17.47
N LYS A 92 0.56 -14.64 -16.67
CA LYS A 92 0.68 -13.19 -16.63
C LYS A 92 1.44 -12.77 -15.38
N VAL A 93 2.36 -11.82 -15.52
CA VAL A 93 3.11 -11.26 -14.42
C VAL A 93 2.96 -9.76 -14.39
N ARG A 94 3.06 -9.18 -13.19
CA ARG A 94 3.06 -7.73 -13.02
C ARG A 94 4.44 -7.19 -13.34
N ILE A 95 4.49 -6.09 -14.07
CA ILE A 95 5.74 -5.40 -14.36
C ILE A 95 5.63 -3.94 -13.99
N SER A 96 6.78 -3.32 -13.70
CA SER A 96 6.88 -1.88 -13.59
C SER A 96 6.96 -1.27 -14.97
N ARG A 97 6.04 -0.35 -15.27
CA ARG A 97 6.08 0.33 -16.57
C ARG A 97 7.27 1.30 -16.69
N ARG A 98 7.83 1.70 -15.57
CA ARG A 98 8.98 2.60 -15.55
C ARG A 98 10.27 1.90 -15.97
N SER A 99 10.52 0.69 -15.47
CA SER A 99 11.74 -0.06 -15.74
C SER A 99 11.52 -1.28 -16.61
N GLY A 100 10.31 -1.77 -16.71
CA GLY A 100 10.00 -3.03 -17.37
C GLY A 100 10.29 -4.27 -16.55
N ASP A 101 10.77 -4.10 -15.31
CA ASP A 101 11.10 -5.23 -14.45
C ASP A 101 9.87 -5.90 -13.88
N GLN A 102 9.98 -7.22 -13.68
CA GLN A 102 8.91 -7.99 -13.05
C GLN A 102 8.80 -7.61 -11.56
N ILE A 103 7.57 -7.38 -11.12
CA ILE A 103 7.31 -7.03 -9.72
C ILE A 103 7.09 -8.29 -8.87
N SER A 104 6.72 -9.38 -9.47
CA SER A 104 6.44 -10.68 -8.88
C SER A 104 4.99 -11.06 -8.87
#